data_c9b63ede6a809c15406c5312119f0d74
#
_entry.id   c9b63ede6a809c15406c5312119f0d74
#
_cell.length_a   1.000
_cell.length_b   1.000
_cell.length_c   1.000
_cell.angle_alpha   90.00
_cell.angle_beta   90.00
_cell.angle_gamma   90.00
#
_symmetry.space_group_name_H-M   'P 1'
#
loop_
_entity.id
_entity.type
_entity.pdbx_description
1 polymer ?
#
loop_
_entity_poly.entity_id
_entity_poly.type
_entity_poly.pdbx_seq_one_letter_code
_entity_poly.pdbx_strand_id
1 'polypeptide(L)'
;MSGRLSTQGKRAAQGGRTLQLVRDQGAGKAEVALPTKRFVGELWTSQQRQMHSLHYSVSYRASFKPELPDYCIKRFTQKGDVVLDPFTGRGTTALQSVLLGRVSLASDVNPLAVQLTRAKLNPVGLDEIVLRLNEIDFRRPVSLEGYKENFEPFYHPDTFRELVNLRTAIRKNRDM
;
A
#
# COMPACT_ATOMS: atom_id res chain seq x y z
N MET A 1 60.84 -22.14 6.61
CA MET A 1 59.76 -22.81 7.38
C MET A 1 58.52 -21.93 7.36
N SER A 2 57.54 -22.40 6.71
CA SER A 2 56.27 -21.72 6.34
C SER A 2 55.29 -21.71 7.51
N GLY A 3 54.73 -20.58 7.85
CA GLY A 3 53.65 -20.43 8.80
C GLY A 3 52.46 -19.69 8.13
N ARG A 4 51.47 -20.45 7.66
CA ARG A 4 50.20 -19.90 7.15
C ARG A 4 49.35 -19.45 8.35
N LEU A 5 49.03 -18.16 8.41
CA LEU A 5 47.96 -17.63 9.27
C LEU A 5 46.64 -17.75 8.54
N SER A 6 45.81 -18.65 9.04
CA SER A 6 44.41 -18.82 8.64
C SER A 6 43.57 -17.79 9.39
N THR A 7 43.09 -16.76 8.72
CA THR A 7 42.04 -15.86 9.22
C THR A 7 40.68 -16.43 8.85
N GLN A 8 40.07 -17.14 9.77
CA GLN A 8 38.64 -17.46 9.71
C GLN A 8 37.83 -16.19 10.02
N GLY A 9 37.38 -15.52 8.97
CA GLY A 9 36.37 -14.48 9.07
C GLY A 9 35.01 -15.09 9.40
N LYS A 10 34.49 -14.79 10.59
CA LYS A 10 33.11 -15.09 10.99
C LYS A 10 32.18 -14.36 10.05
N ARG A 11 31.51 -15.07 9.14
CA ARG A 11 30.40 -14.56 8.36
C ARG A 11 29.19 -14.42 9.29
N ALA A 12 28.78 -13.19 9.56
CA ALA A 12 27.50 -12.88 10.15
C ALA A 12 26.40 -13.38 9.19
N ALA A 13 25.51 -14.23 9.66
CA ALA A 13 24.34 -14.70 8.92
C ALA A 13 23.35 -13.54 8.80
N GLN A 14 23.45 -12.77 7.75
CA GLN A 14 22.38 -11.90 7.30
C GLN A 14 21.40 -12.77 6.52
N GLY A 15 20.23 -13.01 7.08
CA GLY A 15 19.16 -13.81 6.51
C GLY A 15 18.41 -13.11 5.38
N GLY A 16 19.11 -12.72 4.33
CA GLY A 16 18.52 -12.28 3.07
C GLY A 16 18.83 -13.35 2.01
N ARG A 17 17.81 -14.04 1.50
CA ARG A 17 18.00 -14.93 0.36
C ARG A 17 18.48 -14.11 -0.83
N THR A 18 19.68 -14.37 -1.27
CA THR A 18 20.28 -13.76 -2.46
C THR A 18 19.51 -14.21 -3.69
N LEU A 19 19.07 -13.27 -4.50
CA LEU A 19 18.50 -13.56 -5.83
C LEU A 19 19.56 -14.28 -6.68
N GLN A 20 19.28 -15.51 -7.08
CA GLN A 20 20.15 -16.27 -7.95
C GLN A 20 19.77 -16.10 -9.41
N LEU A 21 20.77 -15.89 -10.25
CA LEU A 21 20.61 -15.83 -11.69
C LEU A 21 20.55 -17.27 -12.25
N VAL A 22 19.38 -17.72 -12.71
CA VAL A 22 19.23 -19.01 -13.37
C VAL A 22 19.37 -18.81 -14.87
N ARG A 23 20.34 -19.47 -15.49
CA ARG A 23 20.45 -19.59 -16.95
C ARG A 23 19.56 -20.73 -17.40
N ASP A 24 18.59 -20.42 -18.26
CA ASP A 24 17.75 -21.44 -18.88
C ASP A 24 18.58 -22.20 -19.91
N GLN A 25 18.80 -23.50 -19.69
CA GLN A 25 19.41 -24.42 -20.66
C GLN A 25 18.30 -25.19 -21.35
N GLY A 26 17.58 -24.53 -22.24
CA GLY A 26 16.54 -25.16 -23.06
C GLY A 26 17.10 -25.72 -24.35
N ALA A 27 16.99 -27.04 -24.55
CA ALA A 27 17.30 -27.72 -25.79
C ALA A 27 16.17 -27.57 -26.83
N GLY A 28 16.49 -27.08 -28.02
CA GLY A 28 15.85 -27.42 -29.30
C GLY A 28 14.63 -26.66 -29.74
N LYS A 29 14.84 -25.62 -30.48
CA LYS A 29 14.33 -25.15 -31.78
C LYS A 29 14.68 -23.70 -31.96
N ALA A 30 15.16 -23.31 -33.14
CA ALA A 30 15.70 -21.99 -33.42
C ALA A 30 14.57 -20.92 -33.43
N GLU A 31 14.16 -20.52 -32.26
CA GLU A 31 13.54 -19.25 -31.99
C GLU A 31 14.66 -18.37 -31.46
N VAL A 32 14.83 -17.17 -32.03
CA VAL A 32 15.81 -16.18 -31.53
C VAL A 32 15.33 -15.73 -30.14
N ALA A 33 15.55 -16.60 -29.17
CA ALA A 33 15.27 -16.29 -27.77
C ALA A 33 16.32 -15.28 -27.33
N LEU A 34 15.90 -14.03 -27.18
CA LEU A 34 16.66 -13.03 -26.44
C LEU A 34 17.06 -13.67 -25.10
N PRO A 35 18.33 -13.56 -24.66
CA PRO A 35 18.80 -14.18 -23.42
C PRO A 35 18.01 -13.59 -22.25
N THR A 36 16.97 -14.30 -21.84
CA THR A 36 16.11 -13.85 -20.74
C THR A 36 16.81 -14.18 -19.44
N LYS A 37 17.23 -13.13 -18.72
CA LYS A 37 17.76 -13.27 -17.37
C LYS A 37 16.59 -13.55 -16.43
N ARG A 38 16.51 -14.76 -15.89
CA ARG A 38 15.53 -15.15 -14.89
C ARG A 38 16.08 -14.92 -13.51
N PHE A 39 15.36 -14.17 -12.68
CA PHE A 39 15.65 -13.96 -11.27
C PHE A 39 14.70 -14.77 -10.44
N VAL A 40 15.19 -15.56 -9.50
CA VAL A 40 14.41 -16.33 -8.54
C VAL A 40 14.71 -15.81 -7.15
N GLY A 41 13.68 -15.46 -6.42
CA GLY A 41 13.80 -14.97 -5.04
C GLY A 41 12.45 -14.77 -4.39
N GLU A 42 12.45 -14.63 -3.08
CA GLU A 42 11.27 -14.29 -2.30
C GLU A 42 11.22 -12.77 -2.12
N LEU A 43 10.22 -12.11 -2.72
CA LEU A 43 10.07 -10.66 -2.67
C LEU A 43 9.46 -10.17 -1.35
N TRP A 44 8.80 -11.06 -0.62
CA TRP A 44 8.22 -10.74 0.69
C TRP A 44 8.14 -11.98 1.59
N THR A 45 8.39 -11.77 2.87
CA THR A 45 8.19 -12.77 3.92
C THR A 45 7.21 -12.27 4.95
N SER A 46 6.71 -13.16 5.82
CA SER A 46 5.88 -12.75 6.96
C SER A 46 6.60 -11.85 7.97
N GLN A 47 7.92 -11.87 7.96
CA GLN A 47 8.78 -11.07 8.85
C GLN A 47 9.04 -9.64 8.32
N GLN A 48 8.87 -9.40 7.04
CA GLN A 48 9.07 -8.08 6.42
C GLN A 48 7.82 -7.21 6.55
N ARG A 49 7.55 -6.70 7.75
CA ARG A 49 6.42 -5.78 8.02
C ARG A 49 6.89 -4.36 8.37
N GLN A 50 7.98 -3.90 7.77
CA GLN A 50 8.60 -2.63 8.16
C GLN A 50 8.45 -1.53 7.09
N MET A 51 7.42 -1.60 6.26
CA MET A 51 7.10 -0.54 5.33
C MET A 51 6.27 0.56 6.02
N HIS A 52 6.10 1.70 5.36
CA HIS A 52 5.40 2.86 5.91
C HIS A 52 3.99 2.50 6.43
N SER A 53 3.62 3.01 7.60
CA SER A 53 2.37 2.66 8.32
C SER A 53 1.10 2.91 7.50
N LEU A 54 1.07 3.92 6.62
CA LEU A 54 -0.06 4.20 5.73
C LEU A 54 -0.41 3.05 4.78
N HIS A 55 0.51 2.12 4.51
CA HIS A 55 0.18 0.92 3.74
C HIS A 55 -0.81 0.01 4.47
N TYR A 56 -0.84 0.08 5.80
CA TYR A 56 -1.61 -0.82 6.66
C TYR A 56 -2.81 -0.14 7.34
N SER A 57 -3.03 1.15 7.07
CA SER A 57 -4.09 1.95 7.71
C SER A 57 -5.50 1.47 7.39
N VAL A 58 -5.70 0.83 6.24
CA VAL A 58 -7.00 0.31 5.80
C VAL A 58 -6.83 -1.11 5.27
N SER A 59 -7.70 -2.02 5.75
CA SER A 59 -7.82 -3.36 5.17
C SER A 59 -8.57 -3.27 3.83
N TYR A 60 -8.00 -3.86 2.79
CA TYR A 60 -8.59 -3.89 1.45
C TYR A 60 -8.31 -5.25 0.82
N ARG A 61 -9.36 -5.91 0.30
CA ARG A 61 -9.25 -7.24 -0.29
C ARG A 61 -8.39 -7.20 -1.55
N ALA A 62 -7.74 -8.34 -1.84
CA ALA A 62 -6.92 -8.52 -3.03
C ALA A 62 -5.76 -7.50 -3.18
N SER A 63 -5.18 -7.06 -2.06
CA SER A 63 -4.02 -6.17 -2.07
C SER A 63 -2.74 -6.97 -1.94
N PHE A 64 -1.77 -6.65 -2.79
CA PHE A 64 -0.40 -7.15 -2.61
C PHE A 64 0.37 -6.33 -1.56
N LYS A 65 1.48 -6.88 -1.11
CA LYS A 65 2.35 -6.22 -0.13
C LYS A 65 3.21 -5.14 -0.79
N PRO A 66 3.52 -4.04 -0.08
CA PRO A 66 4.28 -2.90 -0.63
C PRO A 66 5.71 -3.23 -1.07
N GLU A 67 6.27 -4.34 -0.61
CA GLU A 67 7.59 -4.82 -1.03
C GLU A 67 7.66 -5.15 -2.52
N LEU A 68 6.55 -5.60 -3.12
CA LEU A 68 6.48 -5.89 -4.55
C LEU A 68 6.64 -4.62 -5.40
N PRO A 69 5.81 -3.58 -5.25
CA PRO A 69 6.02 -2.34 -5.98
C PRO A 69 7.33 -1.65 -5.60
N ASP A 70 7.80 -1.73 -4.35
CA ASP A 70 9.11 -1.19 -3.96
C ASP A 70 10.23 -1.76 -4.82
N TYR A 71 10.26 -3.09 -4.96
CA TYR A 71 11.24 -3.78 -5.78
C TYR A 71 11.16 -3.35 -7.26
N CYS A 72 9.96 -3.33 -7.84
CA CYS A 72 9.77 -2.98 -9.25
C CYS A 72 10.13 -1.51 -9.52
N ILE A 73 9.65 -0.58 -8.68
CA ILE A 73 9.88 0.85 -8.85
C ILE A 73 11.37 1.17 -8.76
N LYS A 74 12.09 0.63 -7.79
CA LYS A 74 13.54 0.84 -7.65
C LYS A 74 14.34 0.29 -8.82
N ARG A 75 13.87 -0.81 -9.42
CA ARG A 75 14.58 -1.51 -10.50
C ARG A 75 14.36 -0.85 -11.86
N PHE A 76 13.16 -0.36 -12.13
CA PHE A 76 12.74 0.06 -13.47
C PHE A 76 12.60 1.56 -13.63
N THR A 77 12.71 2.33 -12.54
CA THR A 77 12.54 3.78 -12.57
C THR A 77 13.59 4.52 -11.77
N GLN A 78 13.71 5.83 -12.03
CA GLN A 78 14.54 6.77 -11.27
C GLN A 78 13.66 7.78 -10.52
N LYS A 79 14.24 8.57 -9.60
CA LYS A 79 13.52 9.67 -8.95
C LYS A 79 13.02 10.68 -9.99
N GLY A 80 11.78 11.11 -9.85
CA GLY A 80 11.12 12.02 -10.79
C GLY A 80 10.36 11.33 -11.92
N ASP A 81 10.60 10.04 -12.18
CA ASP A 81 9.85 9.29 -13.19
C ASP A 81 8.37 9.14 -12.80
N VAL A 82 7.53 8.95 -13.81
CA VAL A 82 6.09 8.72 -13.65
C VAL A 82 5.81 7.23 -13.55
N VAL A 83 5.09 6.84 -12.50
CA VAL A 83 4.61 5.46 -12.29
C VAL A 83 3.09 5.46 -12.40
N LEU A 84 2.56 4.70 -13.36
CA LEU A 84 1.13 4.53 -13.58
C LEU A 84 0.64 3.21 -12.96
N ASP A 85 -0.43 3.30 -12.15
CA ASP A 85 -1.19 2.16 -11.66
C ASP A 85 -2.67 2.32 -12.04
N PRO A 86 -3.14 1.64 -13.10
CA PRO A 86 -4.52 1.77 -13.58
C PRO A 86 -5.55 0.99 -12.74
N PHE A 87 -5.11 0.20 -11.75
CA PHE A 87 -5.94 -0.63 -10.86
C PHE A 87 -5.47 -0.46 -9.42
N THR A 88 -5.45 0.78 -8.95
CA THR A 88 -4.70 1.17 -7.74
C THR A 88 -5.20 0.55 -6.44
N GLY A 89 -6.47 0.11 -6.38
CA GLY A 89 -7.06 -0.46 -5.18
C GLY A 89 -6.88 0.46 -3.97
N ARG A 90 -6.26 -0.03 -2.91
CA ARG A 90 -5.96 0.81 -1.72
C ARG A 90 -4.77 1.77 -1.89
N GLY A 91 -4.19 1.86 -3.08
CA GLY A 91 -3.08 2.78 -3.37
C GLY A 91 -1.70 2.29 -2.96
N THR A 92 -1.44 0.98 -3.00
CA THR A 92 -0.15 0.43 -2.57
C THR A 92 0.99 0.88 -3.48
N THR A 93 0.85 0.74 -4.80
CA THR A 93 1.85 1.22 -5.78
C THR A 93 1.96 2.74 -5.74
N ALA A 94 0.82 3.42 -5.70
CA ALA A 94 0.76 4.88 -5.72
C ALA A 94 1.52 5.49 -4.54
N LEU A 95 1.25 5.02 -3.32
CA LEU A 95 1.94 5.47 -2.11
C LEU A 95 3.44 5.13 -2.17
N GLN A 96 3.81 3.92 -2.58
CA GLN A 96 5.22 3.52 -2.65
C GLN A 96 5.99 4.35 -3.68
N SER A 97 5.36 4.71 -4.80
CA SER A 97 5.95 5.60 -5.81
C SER A 97 6.32 6.95 -5.22
N VAL A 98 5.39 7.59 -4.51
CA VAL A 98 5.62 8.89 -3.87
C VAL A 98 6.70 8.79 -2.78
N LEU A 99 6.65 7.77 -1.92
CA LEU A 99 7.67 7.54 -0.88
C LEU A 99 9.09 7.36 -1.46
N LEU A 100 9.18 6.84 -2.68
CA LEU A 100 10.45 6.68 -3.39
C LEU A 100 10.82 7.89 -4.26
N GLY A 101 10.06 8.99 -4.23
CA GLY A 101 10.31 10.21 -4.97
C GLY A 101 9.96 10.13 -6.47
N ARG A 102 8.99 9.29 -6.84
CA ARG A 102 8.41 9.22 -8.18
C ARG A 102 7.10 9.99 -8.21
N VAL A 103 6.67 10.39 -9.40
CA VAL A 103 5.33 10.93 -9.63
C VAL A 103 4.37 9.76 -9.80
N SER A 104 3.28 9.73 -9.03
CA SER A 104 2.28 8.67 -9.13
C SER A 104 1.06 9.12 -9.93
N LEU A 105 0.69 8.33 -10.94
CA LEU A 105 -0.61 8.39 -11.61
C LEU A 105 -1.37 7.12 -11.24
N ALA A 106 -2.56 7.29 -10.67
CA ALA A 106 -3.36 6.17 -10.19
C ALA A 106 -4.82 6.33 -10.58
N SER A 107 -5.44 5.24 -11.03
CA SER A 107 -6.87 5.19 -11.33
C SER A 107 -7.48 3.89 -10.83
N ASP A 108 -8.80 3.88 -10.65
CA ASP A 108 -9.57 2.68 -10.31
C ASP A 108 -11.03 2.89 -10.69
N VAL A 109 -11.71 1.82 -11.05
CA VAL A 109 -13.16 1.87 -11.32
C VAL A 109 -13.97 1.99 -10.03
N ASN A 110 -13.40 1.54 -8.90
CA ASN A 110 -14.04 1.64 -7.60
C ASN A 110 -13.79 3.03 -6.96
N PRO A 111 -14.84 3.85 -6.78
CA PRO A 111 -14.68 5.18 -6.20
C PRO A 111 -14.12 5.16 -4.77
N LEU A 112 -14.34 4.08 -4.01
CA LEU A 112 -13.72 3.91 -2.69
C LEU A 112 -12.19 3.81 -2.81
N ALA A 113 -11.68 3.04 -3.78
CA ALA A 113 -10.25 2.92 -4.04
C ALA A 113 -9.62 4.28 -4.37
N VAL A 114 -10.27 5.07 -5.22
CA VAL A 114 -9.84 6.43 -5.55
C VAL A 114 -9.75 7.33 -4.32
N GLN A 115 -10.77 7.31 -3.45
CA GLN A 115 -10.78 8.11 -2.21
C GLN A 115 -9.69 7.66 -1.23
N LEU A 116 -9.50 6.36 -1.03
CA LEU A 116 -8.44 5.82 -0.16
C LEU A 116 -7.05 6.22 -0.65
N THR A 117 -6.81 6.11 -1.95
CA THR A 117 -5.53 6.48 -2.57
C THR A 117 -5.29 7.99 -2.44
N ARG A 118 -6.30 8.81 -2.75
CA ARG A 118 -6.20 10.28 -2.64
C ARG A 118 -5.89 10.73 -1.22
N ALA A 119 -6.56 10.16 -0.22
CA ALA A 119 -6.34 10.50 1.19
C ALA A 119 -4.92 10.15 1.65
N LYS A 120 -4.35 9.04 1.18
CA LYS A 120 -2.98 8.64 1.51
C LYS A 120 -1.91 9.50 0.83
N LEU A 121 -2.18 9.96 -0.39
CA LEU A 121 -1.22 10.77 -1.16
C LEU A 121 -1.25 12.25 -0.78
N ASN A 122 -2.35 12.72 -0.20
CA ASN A 122 -2.53 14.10 0.22
C ASN A 122 -2.91 14.15 1.71
N PRO A 123 -1.97 13.83 2.62
CA PRO A 123 -2.25 13.85 4.04
C PRO A 123 -2.51 15.31 4.50
N VAL A 124 -3.57 15.47 5.27
CA VAL A 124 -3.94 16.74 5.93
C VAL A 124 -3.23 16.82 7.27
N GLY A 125 -2.94 18.03 7.73
CA GLY A 125 -2.35 18.26 9.06
C GLY A 125 -3.27 17.75 10.18
N LEU A 126 -2.67 17.18 11.23
CA LEU A 126 -3.43 16.64 12.37
C LEU A 126 -4.29 17.72 13.03
N ASP A 127 -3.75 18.94 13.18
CA ASP A 127 -4.46 20.06 13.79
C ASP A 127 -5.74 20.41 13.03
N GLU A 128 -5.69 20.40 11.69
CA GLU A 128 -6.85 20.66 10.85
C GLU A 128 -7.91 19.57 11.01
N ILE A 129 -7.48 18.30 11.08
CA ILE A 129 -8.38 17.17 11.33
C ILE A 129 -9.07 17.31 12.69
N VAL A 130 -8.31 17.64 13.74
CA VAL A 130 -8.84 17.81 15.10
C VAL A 130 -9.84 18.98 15.15
N LEU A 131 -9.52 20.10 14.52
CA LEU A 131 -10.44 21.24 14.45
C LEU A 131 -11.76 20.84 13.77
N ARG A 132 -11.70 20.16 12.63
CA ARG A 132 -12.88 19.70 11.91
C ARG A 132 -13.70 18.68 12.69
N LEU A 133 -13.06 17.77 13.41
CA LEU A 133 -13.79 16.78 14.25
C LEU A 133 -14.51 17.47 15.41
N ASN A 134 -13.92 18.51 16.00
CA ASN A 134 -14.55 19.26 17.09
C ASN A 134 -15.78 20.09 16.65
N GLU A 135 -15.92 20.38 15.36
CA GLU A 135 -17.10 21.06 14.80
C GLU A 135 -18.29 20.10 14.64
N ILE A 136 -18.09 18.78 14.76
CA ILE A 136 -19.13 17.78 14.55
C ILE A 136 -19.80 17.40 15.86
N ASP A 137 -21.09 17.69 15.99
CA ASP A 137 -21.90 17.15 17.08
C ASP A 137 -22.30 15.71 16.78
N PHE A 138 -21.48 14.77 17.24
CA PHE A 138 -21.70 13.33 17.07
C PHE A 138 -22.96 12.82 17.81
N ARG A 139 -23.43 13.54 18.85
CA ARG A 139 -24.58 13.14 19.68
C ARG A 139 -25.89 13.76 19.22
N ARG A 140 -25.86 14.59 18.19
CA ARG A 140 -27.05 15.21 17.64
C ARG A 140 -28.13 14.14 17.34
N PRO A 141 -29.39 14.35 17.77
CA PRO A 141 -30.47 13.45 17.43
C PRO A 141 -30.66 13.36 15.92
N VAL A 142 -30.72 12.14 15.40
CA VAL A 142 -30.98 11.84 13.98
C VAL A 142 -31.98 10.71 13.85
N SER A 143 -32.66 10.66 12.72
CA SER A 143 -33.52 9.53 12.40
C SER A 143 -32.65 8.26 12.24
N LEU A 144 -33.12 7.18 12.87
CA LEU A 144 -32.53 5.83 12.73
C LEU A 144 -33.36 4.97 11.78
N GLU A 145 -34.05 5.59 10.81
CA GLU A 145 -34.78 4.89 9.78
C GLU A 145 -33.90 3.88 9.03
N GLY A 146 -34.43 2.68 8.85
CA GLY A 146 -33.69 1.57 8.23
C GLY A 146 -32.57 0.95 9.08
N TYR A 147 -32.35 1.44 10.31
CA TYR A 147 -31.30 0.90 11.18
C TYR A 147 -31.55 -0.57 11.52
N LYS A 148 -32.74 -0.90 12.01
CA LYS A 148 -33.09 -2.27 12.46
C LYS A 148 -33.00 -3.28 11.33
N GLU A 149 -33.43 -2.92 10.14
CA GLU A 149 -33.50 -3.82 8.99
C GLU A 149 -32.12 -4.09 8.37
N ASN A 150 -31.23 -3.11 8.42
CA ASN A 150 -30.01 -3.16 7.61
C ASN A 150 -28.71 -3.09 8.41
N PHE A 151 -28.70 -2.48 9.58
CA PHE A 151 -27.47 -2.10 10.29
C PHE A 151 -27.37 -2.64 11.72
N GLU A 152 -28.47 -3.02 12.36
CA GLU A 152 -28.48 -3.53 13.74
C GLU A 152 -27.50 -4.72 13.96
N PRO A 153 -27.31 -5.67 13.03
CA PRO A 153 -26.36 -6.75 13.20
C PRO A 153 -24.89 -6.29 13.20
N PHE A 154 -24.60 -5.08 12.71
CA PHE A 154 -23.24 -4.59 12.49
C PHE A 154 -22.84 -3.45 13.43
N TYR A 155 -23.80 -2.64 13.90
CA TYR A 155 -23.52 -1.42 14.66
C TYR A 155 -24.47 -1.27 15.85
N HIS A 156 -23.92 -0.84 16.99
CA HIS A 156 -24.72 -0.35 18.09
C HIS A 156 -25.47 0.94 17.67
N PRO A 157 -26.70 1.22 18.19
CA PRO A 157 -27.48 2.40 17.81
C PRO A 157 -26.71 3.72 17.95
N ASP A 158 -25.91 3.87 19.02
CA ASP A 158 -25.13 5.08 19.24
C ASP A 158 -24.02 5.25 18.20
N THR A 159 -23.30 4.17 17.90
CA THR A 159 -22.30 4.18 16.83
C THR A 159 -22.92 4.51 15.47
N PHE A 160 -24.10 3.96 15.19
CA PHE A 160 -24.81 4.28 13.95
C PHE A 160 -25.20 5.76 13.89
N ARG A 161 -25.68 6.34 15.01
CA ARG A 161 -25.98 7.78 15.13
C ARG A 161 -24.76 8.64 14.85
N GLU A 162 -23.62 8.30 15.43
CA GLU A 162 -22.34 8.99 15.18
C GLU A 162 -21.93 8.94 13.71
N LEU A 163 -22.07 7.77 13.07
CA LEU A 163 -21.79 7.61 11.64
C LEU A 163 -22.71 8.47 10.76
N VAL A 164 -24.00 8.56 11.09
CA VAL A 164 -24.95 9.42 10.36
C VAL A 164 -24.59 10.89 10.51
N ASN A 165 -24.22 11.33 11.71
CA ASN A 165 -23.77 12.71 11.96
C ASN A 165 -22.49 13.04 11.22
N LEU A 166 -21.50 12.16 11.26
CA LEU A 166 -20.25 12.29 10.48
C LEU A 166 -20.51 12.39 8.97
N ARG A 167 -21.33 11.47 8.44
CA ARG A 167 -21.73 11.50 7.02
C ARG A 167 -22.40 12.80 6.64
N THR A 168 -23.28 13.32 7.48
CA THR A 168 -23.98 14.59 7.25
C THR A 168 -23.00 15.77 7.22
N ALA A 169 -22.06 15.81 8.15
CA ALA A 169 -21.03 16.84 8.21
C ALA A 169 -20.14 16.82 6.97
N ILE A 170 -19.70 15.63 6.53
CA ILE A 170 -18.87 15.48 5.31
C ILE A 170 -19.64 15.93 4.07
N ARG A 171 -20.94 15.59 3.94
CA ARG A 171 -21.73 16.02 2.78
C ARG A 171 -21.92 17.53 2.73
N LYS A 172 -22.24 18.15 3.84
CA LYS A 172 -22.41 19.61 3.94
C LYS A 172 -21.16 20.38 3.49
N ASN A 173 -19.97 19.84 3.72
CA ASN A 173 -18.70 20.47 3.32
C ASN A 173 -18.32 20.20 1.85
N ARG A 174 -18.99 19.27 1.15
CA ARG A 174 -18.75 19.04 -0.30
C ARG A 174 -19.51 20.02 -1.18
N ASP A 175 -20.56 20.63 -0.66
CA ASP A 175 -21.46 21.50 -1.41
C ASP A 175 -21.08 23.00 -1.23
N MET A 176 -19.98 23.28 -0.49
CA MET A 176 -19.31 24.59 -0.39
C MET A 176 -18.02 24.62 -1.21
#